data_951004abb533793b0896b81e0c7b34a1
#
_entry.id   951004abb533793b0896b81e0c7b34a1
#
_cell.length_a   1.000
_cell.length_b   1.000
_cell.length_c   1.000
_cell.angle_alpha   90.00
_cell.angle_beta   90.00
_cell.angle_gamma   90.00
#
_symmetry.space_group_name_H-M   'P 1'
#
loop_
_entity.id
_entity.type
_entity.pdbx_description
1 polymer ?
#
loop_
_entity_poly.entity_id
_entity_poly.type
_entity_poly.pdbx_seq_one_letter_code
_entity_poly.pdbx_strand_id
1 'polypeptide(L)'
;MDFESKKIDEQVEELLVRLARRFSAEDIERISDAYNLAREAHKEQRRKSGEPYIMHPVAVARIVGEQLRLGANPIIAAFLHDVVEDTDYTIDDIRQRFGDDVAFLVDVVTKKKKSTASTSSSQIDNYKQMLNSLH
;
A
#
# COMPACT_ATOMS: atom_id res chain seq x y z
N MET A 1 -16.80 -11.78 -11.51
CA MET A 1 -16.15 -11.40 -10.25
C MET A 1 -16.71 -12.25 -9.14
N ASP A 2 -15.85 -12.87 -8.38
CA ASP A 2 -16.33 -13.74 -7.33
C ASP A 2 -16.76 -12.95 -6.09
N PHE A 3 -17.39 -13.65 -5.16
CA PHE A 3 -17.96 -13.03 -3.96
C PHE A 3 -16.87 -12.37 -3.11
N GLU A 4 -15.72 -13.02 -2.98
CA GLU A 4 -14.63 -12.48 -2.18
C GLU A 4 -14.11 -11.16 -2.73
N SER A 5 -13.91 -11.09 -4.04
CA SER A 5 -13.42 -9.87 -4.66
C SER A 5 -14.38 -8.71 -4.49
N LYS A 6 -15.67 -8.98 -4.66
CA LYS A 6 -16.68 -7.97 -4.48
C LYS A 6 -16.72 -7.44 -3.06
N LYS A 7 -16.58 -8.34 -2.09
CA LYS A 7 -16.61 -7.94 -0.69
C LYS A 7 -15.41 -7.08 -0.32
N ILE A 8 -14.25 -7.41 -0.87
CA ILE A 8 -13.05 -6.61 -0.64
C ILE A 8 -13.21 -5.23 -1.24
N ASP A 9 -13.73 -5.14 -2.48
CA ASP A 9 -13.99 -3.85 -3.10
C ASP A 9 -14.91 -2.98 -2.25
N GLU A 10 -15.94 -3.58 -1.67
CA GLU A 10 -16.86 -2.85 -0.81
C GLU A 10 -16.18 -2.33 0.44
N GLN A 11 -15.30 -3.13 1.05
CA GLN A 11 -14.55 -2.69 2.22
C GLN A 11 -13.65 -1.50 1.88
N VAL A 12 -13.02 -1.52 0.71
CA VAL A 12 -12.17 -0.43 0.29
C VAL A 12 -12.99 0.83 0.02
N GLU A 13 -14.15 0.68 -0.61
CA GLU A 13 -15.01 1.84 -0.83
C GLU A 13 -15.41 2.50 0.48
N GLU A 14 -15.74 1.70 1.48
CA GLU A 14 -16.08 2.23 2.80
C GLU A 14 -14.89 2.94 3.42
N LEU A 15 -13.70 2.36 3.29
CA LEU A 15 -12.49 2.99 3.78
C LEU A 15 -12.28 4.34 3.11
N LEU A 16 -12.44 4.40 1.78
CA LEU A 16 -12.23 5.65 1.06
C LEU A 16 -13.24 6.73 1.47
N VAL A 17 -14.48 6.33 1.74
CA VAL A 17 -15.47 7.28 2.23
C VAL A 17 -15.04 7.88 3.56
N ARG A 18 -14.51 7.05 4.47
CA ARG A 18 -14.04 7.55 5.75
C ARG A 18 -12.82 8.44 5.59
N LEU A 19 -11.88 8.05 4.71
CA LEU A 19 -10.69 8.85 4.49
C LEU A 19 -10.99 10.19 3.80
N ALA A 20 -12.08 10.25 3.04
CA ALA A 20 -12.47 11.49 2.38
C ALA A 20 -12.77 12.63 3.34
N ARG A 21 -12.98 12.32 4.61
CA ARG A 21 -13.15 13.35 5.62
C ARG A 21 -11.86 14.09 5.92
N ARG A 22 -10.72 13.49 5.57
CA ARG A 22 -9.41 14.02 5.91
C ARG A 22 -8.56 14.38 4.69
N PHE A 23 -8.89 13.79 3.54
CA PHE A 23 -8.09 13.97 2.33
C PHE A 23 -8.91 14.64 1.24
N SER A 24 -8.20 15.30 0.33
CA SER A 24 -8.81 15.92 -0.84
C SER A 24 -9.34 14.83 -1.80
N ALA A 25 -10.21 15.25 -2.71
CA ALA A 25 -10.70 14.33 -3.75
C ALA A 25 -9.55 13.79 -4.59
N GLU A 26 -8.55 14.62 -4.86
CA GLU A 26 -7.39 14.18 -5.63
C GLU A 26 -6.62 13.10 -4.91
N ASP A 27 -6.39 13.27 -3.61
CA ASP A 27 -5.69 12.25 -2.83
C ASP A 27 -6.48 10.96 -2.74
N ILE A 28 -7.81 11.05 -2.59
CA ILE A 28 -8.65 9.87 -2.56
C ILE A 28 -8.56 9.13 -3.88
N GLU A 29 -8.54 9.84 -5.00
CA GLU A 29 -8.39 9.20 -6.30
C GLU A 29 -7.05 8.49 -6.42
N ARG A 30 -5.97 9.10 -5.93
CA ARG A 30 -4.66 8.48 -5.95
C ARG A 30 -4.62 7.21 -5.11
N ILE A 31 -5.25 7.24 -3.94
CA ILE A 31 -5.33 6.06 -3.07
C ILE A 31 -6.13 4.96 -3.76
N SER A 32 -7.25 5.33 -4.39
CA SER A 32 -8.07 4.37 -5.13
C SER A 32 -7.28 3.74 -6.28
N ASP A 33 -6.50 4.54 -7.01
CA ASP A 33 -5.67 4.02 -8.09
C ASP A 33 -4.65 3.02 -7.57
N ALA A 34 -4.05 3.29 -6.40
CA ALA A 34 -3.10 2.37 -5.80
C ALA A 34 -3.77 1.04 -5.44
N TYR A 35 -4.96 1.09 -4.88
CA TYR A 35 -5.70 -0.13 -4.60
C TYR A 35 -5.97 -0.92 -5.88
N ASN A 36 -6.44 -0.23 -6.92
CA ASN A 36 -6.78 -0.92 -8.17
C ASN A 36 -5.55 -1.58 -8.79
N LEU A 37 -4.41 -0.91 -8.75
CA LEU A 37 -3.17 -1.51 -9.24
C LEU A 37 -2.80 -2.74 -8.43
N ALA A 38 -2.85 -2.63 -7.11
CA ALA A 38 -2.50 -3.74 -6.23
C ALA A 38 -3.45 -4.92 -6.43
N ARG A 39 -4.74 -4.64 -6.55
CA ARG A 39 -5.73 -5.69 -6.79
C ARG A 39 -5.43 -6.45 -8.08
N GLU A 40 -5.14 -5.72 -9.14
CA GLU A 40 -4.83 -6.35 -10.42
C GLU A 40 -3.54 -7.15 -10.35
N ALA A 41 -2.52 -6.58 -9.70
CA ALA A 41 -1.23 -7.25 -9.60
C ALA A 41 -1.29 -8.54 -8.79
N HIS A 42 -2.13 -8.59 -7.76
CA HIS A 42 -2.21 -9.73 -6.86
C HIS A 42 -3.41 -10.64 -7.13
N LYS A 43 -4.12 -10.45 -8.22
CA LYS A 43 -5.41 -11.12 -8.41
C LYS A 43 -5.31 -12.64 -8.43
N GLU A 44 -4.16 -13.18 -8.82
CA GLU A 44 -3.96 -14.62 -8.88
C GLU A 44 -3.28 -15.18 -7.63
N GLN A 45 -2.93 -14.32 -6.68
CA GLN A 45 -2.17 -14.74 -5.52
C GLN A 45 -3.07 -14.97 -4.32
N ARG A 46 -2.71 -15.99 -3.54
CA ARG A 46 -3.40 -16.31 -2.31
C ARG A 46 -2.40 -16.53 -1.19
N ARG A 47 -2.81 -16.23 0.03
CA ARG A 47 -1.98 -16.51 1.19
C ARG A 47 -2.08 -17.99 1.53
N LYS A 48 -1.16 -18.45 2.38
CA LYS A 48 -1.16 -19.85 2.80
C LYS A 48 -2.49 -20.28 3.41
N SER A 49 -3.19 -19.34 4.03
CA SER A 49 -4.50 -19.62 4.62
C SER A 49 -5.62 -19.73 3.59
N GLY A 50 -5.33 -19.44 2.32
CA GLY A 50 -6.31 -19.59 1.23
C GLY A 50 -7.02 -18.32 0.82
N GLU A 51 -6.90 -17.24 1.59
CA GLU A 51 -7.58 -16.00 1.27
C GLU A 51 -6.84 -15.22 0.19
N PRO A 52 -7.54 -14.35 -0.57
CA PRO A 52 -6.88 -13.53 -1.59
C PRO A 52 -5.78 -12.68 -0.98
N TYR A 53 -4.65 -12.59 -1.67
CA TYR A 53 -3.51 -11.86 -1.14
C TYR A 53 -3.82 -10.38 -0.93
N ILE A 54 -4.67 -9.79 -1.78
CA ILE A 54 -5.00 -8.37 -1.69
C ILE A 54 -5.58 -7.96 -0.32
N MET A 55 -6.14 -8.91 0.42
CA MET A 55 -6.67 -8.59 1.75
C MET A 55 -5.59 -8.07 2.67
N HIS A 56 -4.35 -8.53 2.50
CA HIS A 56 -3.25 -8.09 3.35
C HIS A 56 -2.90 -6.61 3.14
N PRO A 57 -2.58 -6.15 1.91
CA PRO A 57 -2.32 -4.72 1.73
C PRO A 57 -3.52 -3.84 2.08
N VAL A 58 -4.74 -4.32 1.89
CA VAL A 58 -5.92 -3.56 2.32
C VAL A 58 -5.91 -3.36 3.84
N ALA A 59 -5.62 -4.42 4.59
CA ALA A 59 -5.56 -4.31 6.05
C ALA A 59 -4.46 -3.37 6.50
N VAL A 60 -3.29 -3.46 5.86
CA VAL A 60 -2.16 -2.58 6.18
C VAL A 60 -2.52 -1.13 5.90
N ALA A 61 -3.11 -0.86 4.73
CA ALA A 61 -3.48 0.50 4.36
C ALA A 61 -4.51 1.08 5.33
N ARG A 62 -5.44 0.27 5.80
CA ARG A 62 -6.42 0.72 6.77
C ARG A 62 -5.75 1.12 8.08
N ILE A 63 -4.81 0.31 8.54
CA ILE A 63 -4.08 0.63 9.77
C ILE A 63 -3.29 1.93 9.60
N VAL A 64 -2.58 2.07 8.48
CA VAL A 64 -1.80 3.27 8.21
C VAL A 64 -2.69 4.51 8.16
N GLY A 65 -3.85 4.40 7.52
CA GLY A 65 -4.71 5.55 7.32
C GLY A 65 -5.61 5.89 8.50
N GLU A 66 -6.12 4.88 9.18
CA GLU A 66 -7.11 5.12 10.23
C GLU A 66 -6.56 5.02 11.64
N GLN A 67 -5.70 4.05 11.90
CA GLN A 67 -5.16 3.92 13.25
C GLN A 67 -3.95 4.81 13.46
N LEU A 68 -3.04 4.84 12.50
CA LEU A 68 -1.83 5.66 12.60
C LEU A 68 -2.03 7.05 12.04
N ARG A 69 -3.08 7.26 11.26
CA ARG A 69 -3.49 8.54 10.69
C ARG A 69 -2.36 9.22 9.91
N LEU A 70 -1.64 8.43 9.13
CA LEU A 70 -0.57 8.96 8.28
C LEU A 70 -1.17 9.58 7.02
N GLY A 71 -0.34 10.26 6.22
CA GLY A 71 -0.78 10.94 5.03
C GLY A 71 -1.10 10.03 3.85
N ALA A 72 -1.47 10.65 2.73
CA ALA A 72 -1.87 9.89 1.54
C ALA A 72 -0.71 9.07 0.98
N ASN A 73 0.49 9.63 0.89
CA ASN A 73 1.61 8.90 0.32
C ASN A 73 1.97 7.64 1.10
N PRO A 74 2.01 7.66 2.43
CA PRO A 74 2.21 6.41 3.18
C PRO A 74 1.11 5.38 2.96
N ILE A 75 -0.15 5.80 2.81
CA ILE A 75 -1.25 4.86 2.53
C ILE A 75 -1.06 4.24 1.15
N ILE A 76 -0.73 5.05 0.15
CA ILE A 76 -0.49 4.57 -1.21
C ILE A 76 0.67 3.58 -1.22
N ALA A 77 1.76 3.93 -0.53
CA ALA A 77 2.92 3.03 -0.48
C ALA A 77 2.59 1.71 0.23
N ALA A 78 1.69 1.74 1.21
CA ALA A 78 1.26 0.51 1.87
C ALA A 78 0.58 -0.44 0.89
N PHE A 79 -0.24 0.09 -0.03
CA PHE A 79 -0.84 -0.76 -1.07
C PHE A 79 0.20 -1.30 -2.03
N LEU A 80 1.27 -0.57 -2.30
CA LEU A 80 2.15 -0.87 -3.43
C LEU A 80 3.44 -1.59 -3.07
N HIS A 81 3.80 -1.66 -1.79
CA HIS A 81 5.11 -2.22 -1.47
C HIS A 81 5.25 -3.70 -1.85
N ASP A 82 4.20 -4.50 -1.68
CA ASP A 82 4.26 -5.90 -2.08
C ASP A 82 4.16 -6.06 -3.58
N VAL A 83 3.57 -5.10 -4.29
CA VAL A 83 3.50 -5.16 -5.74
C VAL A 83 4.90 -5.20 -6.33
N VAL A 84 5.79 -4.34 -5.84
CA VAL A 84 7.15 -4.29 -6.35
C VAL A 84 7.92 -5.55 -5.98
N GLU A 85 7.72 -6.07 -4.76
CA GLU A 85 8.44 -7.27 -4.34
C GLU A 85 7.98 -8.54 -5.05
N ASP A 86 6.68 -8.64 -5.32
CA ASP A 86 6.08 -9.90 -5.74
C ASP A 86 5.69 -9.97 -7.21
N THR A 87 5.80 -8.87 -7.92
CA THR A 87 5.42 -8.83 -9.34
C THR A 87 6.50 -8.15 -10.15
N ASP A 88 6.25 -7.99 -11.45
CA ASP A 88 7.22 -7.37 -12.36
C ASP A 88 7.20 -5.85 -12.34
N TYR A 89 6.31 -5.24 -11.57
CA TYR A 89 6.31 -3.78 -11.44
C TYR A 89 7.59 -3.31 -10.77
N THR A 90 8.17 -2.24 -11.30
CA THR A 90 9.41 -1.68 -10.79
C THR A 90 9.15 -0.39 -10.03
N ILE A 91 10.18 0.07 -9.32
CA ILE A 91 10.10 1.38 -8.65
C ILE A 91 9.87 2.49 -9.67
N ASP A 92 10.46 2.38 -10.85
CA ASP A 92 10.24 3.38 -11.89
C ASP A 92 8.79 3.41 -12.34
N ASP A 93 8.14 2.24 -12.45
CA ASP A 93 6.72 2.18 -12.77
C ASP A 93 5.90 2.93 -11.74
N ILE A 94 6.22 2.74 -10.47
CA ILE A 94 5.53 3.41 -9.37
C ILE A 94 5.76 4.92 -9.44
N ARG A 95 7.00 5.32 -9.71
CA ARG A 95 7.34 6.74 -9.80
C ARG A 95 6.54 7.45 -10.89
N GLN A 96 6.40 6.79 -12.03
CA GLN A 96 5.68 7.39 -13.15
C GLN A 96 4.19 7.56 -12.85
N ARG A 97 3.60 6.65 -12.09
CA ARG A 97 2.18 6.72 -11.82
C ARG A 97 1.83 7.53 -10.58
N PHE A 98 2.67 7.47 -9.55
CA PHE A 98 2.32 8.03 -8.24
C PHE A 98 3.28 9.09 -7.74
N GLY A 99 4.40 9.30 -8.42
CA GLY A 99 5.32 10.37 -8.08
C GLY A 99 6.52 9.90 -7.28
N ASP A 100 7.47 10.83 -7.10
CA ASP A 100 8.75 10.53 -6.47
C ASP A 100 8.60 10.17 -5.00
N ASP A 101 7.69 10.83 -4.28
CA ASP A 101 7.54 10.60 -2.84
C ASP A 101 7.06 9.18 -2.57
N VAL A 102 6.08 8.72 -3.34
CA VAL A 102 5.58 7.35 -3.17
C VAL A 102 6.67 6.35 -3.57
N ALA A 103 7.35 6.60 -4.68
CA ALA A 103 8.42 5.71 -5.12
C ALA A 103 9.51 5.60 -4.06
N PHE A 104 9.87 6.72 -3.43
CA PHE A 104 10.87 6.72 -2.37
C PHE A 104 10.43 5.84 -1.20
N LEU A 105 9.18 6.00 -0.75
CA LEU A 105 8.68 5.21 0.37
C LEU A 105 8.65 3.72 0.04
N VAL A 106 8.19 3.37 -1.15
CA VAL A 106 8.15 1.96 -1.55
C VAL A 106 9.56 1.40 -1.64
N ASP A 107 10.49 2.16 -2.18
CA ASP A 107 11.87 1.74 -2.31
C ASP A 107 12.50 1.47 -0.95
N VAL A 108 12.28 2.37 0.00
CA VAL A 108 12.84 2.22 1.35
C VAL A 108 12.32 0.94 2.01
N VAL A 109 11.04 0.67 1.94
CA VAL A 109 10.49 -0.48 2.66
C VAL A 109 10.78 -1.79 1.95
N THR A 110 11.06 -1.77 0.64
CA THR A 110 11.40 -3.00 -0.07
C THR A 110 12.88 -3.35 -0.02
N LYS A 111 13.73 -2.42 0.38
CA LYS A 111 15.17 -2.65 0.48
C LYS A 111 15.59 -3.13 1.86
N LYS A 112 14.79 -3.95 2.47
CA LYS A 112 15.01 -4.32 3.86
C LYS A 112 16.31 -5.05 4.10
N LYS A 113 16.86 -5.76 3.11
CA LYS A 113 18.07 -6.53 3.30
C LYS A 113 19.34 -5.74 3.08
N LYS A 114 19.22 -4.57 2.51
CA LYS A 114 20.38 -3.72 2.25
C LYS A 114 20.32 -2.50 3.12
N SER A 115 19.90 -2.68 4.32
CA SER A 115 19.68 -1.56 5.20
C SER A 115 20.98 -0.93 5.59
N THR A 116 21.58 -0.30 4.70
CA THR A 116 22.63 0.56 5.08
C THR A 116 22.13 1.88 5.54
N ALA A 117 21.02 2.03 5.58
CA ALA A 117 20.17 2.98 6.21
C ALA A 117 20.76 4.23 6.80
N SER A 118 21.89 4.60 6.40
CA SER A 118 22.57 5.68 7.06
C SER A 118 21.87 6.99 6.93
N THR A 119 20.90 7.10 6.03
CA THR A 119 20.31 8.40 5.75
C THR A 119 18.86 8.51 6.12
N SER A 120 18.30 7.47 6.68
CA SER A 120 16.89 7.48 7.00
C SER A 120 16.59 8.37 8.18
N SER A 121 15.51 9.11 8.10
CA SER A 121 15.00 9.78 9.29
C SER A 121 14.37 8.72 10.20
N SER A 122 14.21 9.05 11.46
CA SER A 122 13.56 8.12 12.38
C SER A 122 12.11 7.85 11.98
N GLN A 123 11.46 8.80 11.35
CA GLN A 123 10.08 8.59 10.87
C GLN A 123 10.04 7.54 9.78
N ILE A 124 11.00 7.57 8.86
CA ILE A 124 11.07 6.57 7.79
C ILE A 124 11.38 5.20 8.38
N ASP A 125 12.29 5.12 9.32
CA ASP A 125 12.62 3.86 9.97
C ASP A 125 11.41 3.28 10.69
N ASN A 126 10.66 4.12 11.39
CA ASN A 126 9.46 3.67 12.09
C ASN A 126 8.42 3.15 11.12
N TYR A 127 8.21 3.84 10.01
CA TYR A 127 7.28 3.41 9.00
C TYR A 127 7.68 2.05 8.43
N LYS A 128 8.97 1.88 8.10
CA LYS A 128 9.49 0.63 7.57
C LYS A 128 9.30 -0.51 8.55
N GLN A 129 9.64 -0.28 9.82
CA GLN A 129 9.47 -1.31 10.84
C GLN A 129 8.00 -1.68 11.02
N MET A 130 7.14 -0.69 10.99
CA MET A 130 5.71 -0.93 11.14
C MET A 130 5.18 -1.79 10.01
N LEU A 131 5.51 -1.47 8.77
CA LEU A 131 5.06 -2.27 7.64
C LEU A 131 5.59 -3.70 7.73
N ASN A 132 6.85 -3.87 8.11
CA ASN A 132 7.43 -5.20 8.24
C ASN A 132 6.78 -6.00 9.35
N SER A 133 6.40 -5.36 10.44
CA SER A 133 5.79 -6.07 11.57
C SER A 133 4.37 -6.51 11.28
N LEU A 134 3.71 -5.93 10.29
CA LEU A 134 2.35 -6.29 9.93
C LEU A 134 2.28 -7.46 8.96
N HIS A 135 3.43 -7.92 8.48
CA HIS A 135 3.47 -9.10 7.65
C HIS A 135 3.41 -10.36 8.50
#